data_338e973b364a6aa7e70d14b76d53a44c
#
_entry.id   338e973b364a6aa7e70d14b76d53a44c
#
_cell.length_a   1.000
_cell.length_b   1.000
_cell.length_c   1.000
_cell.angle_alpha   90.00
_cell.angle_beta   90.00
_cell.angle_gamma   90.00
#
_symmetry.space_group_name_H-M   'P 1'
#
loop_
_entity.id
_entity.type
_entity.pdbx_description
1 polymer ?
#
loop_
_entity_poly.entity_id
_entity_poly.type
_entity_poly.pdbx_seq_one_letter_code
_entity_poly.pdbx_strand_id
1 'polypeptide(L)'
;CGYMIITALDSRNQFALRWRDEYGRQEQFVNYIDFPPYFYILTGSTQYPVAEIKERGAKFKIAISYFEDGSIDLEGRKLTKVTWLPAKPRYIRTLRVLWDETFEADVPFHYRYAVDMLEEIPEYDMVKWYWDLEWQQGGEHDGAITCISLTTNNGNEAYAWFPDIKDNPERVFHVNNITVFNSEREMLVRFIRDLNNQDPDMLISWFGSKFDLPKLIERLHANGLDPRALSPYRDVKGVYFDEEIKLSKAVGNYNPVEQPVRGRILLNLDLAFERQWNDSQRGMLPSMALDYVAEIVLGENKLVSEKFPDKNEFFARGWLEDTETYLNYALRDTELLKRIDDENHTSEAMLSLQRLLIAPFDACFYASNMGSIYFMRKATWKAPTGKKGERKSYQGAMIYNPKTEGTNGLHENVAAFDFASLYPSMMIARNISWETKSNEPTEFAVNILTPRDFSKIEGEDYLYYKTD
;
A
#
# COMPACT_ATOMS: atom_id res chain seq x y z
N CYS A 1 18.51 3.84 -8.37
CA CYS A 1 17.65 2.89 -7.68
C CYS A 1 16.94 2.02 -8.71
N GLY A 2 16.70 0.73 -8.41
CA GLY A 2 16.00 -0.16 -9.32
C GLY A 2 14.57 -0.43 -8.86
N TYR A 3 13.70 -0.83 -9.78
CA TYR A 3 12.31 -1.16 -9.45
C TYR A 3 11.72 -2.16 -10.44
N MET A 4 10.70 -2.87 -9.98
CA MET A 4 9.81 -3.67 -10.82
C MET A 4 8.38 -3.56 -10.30
N ILE A 5 7.45 -3.23 -11.18
CA ILE A 5 6.02 -3.22 -10.86
C ILE A 5 5.46 -4.60 -11.20
N ILE A 6 5.03 -5.32 -10.18
CA ILE A 6 4.44 -6.65 -10.30
C ILE A 6 2.93 -6.50 -10.11
N THR A 7 2.17 -6.76 -11.15
CA THR A 7 0.72 -6.56 -11.14
C THR A 7 -0.01 -7.83 -11.51
N ALA A 8 -0.91 -8.29 -10.64
CA ALA A 8 -1.84 -9.36 -10.95
C ALA A 8 -3.02 -8.79 -11.76
N LEU A 9 -3.19 -9.28 -12.98
CA LEU A 9 -4.30 -8.96 -13.89
C LEU A 9 -5.31 -10.12 -13.89
N ASP A 10 -6.12 -10.20 -12.85
CA ASP A 10 -7.04 -11.32 -12.63
C ASP A 10 -8.09 -11.47 -13.74
N SER A 11 -8.48 -10.37 -14.40
CA SER A 11 -9.37 -10.38 -15.56
C SER A 11 -8.78 -11.10 -16.77
N ARG A 12 -7.45 -11.12 -16.87
CA ARG A 12 -6.69 -11.74 -17.97
C ARG A 12 -6.03 -13.05 -17.57
N ASN A 13 -6.11 -13.46 -16.29
CA ASN A 13 -5.41 -14.61 -15.69
C ASN A 13 -3.90 -14.59 -15.95
N GLN A 14 -3.27 -13.44 -15.72
CA GLN A 14 -1.83 -13.26 -15.92
C GLN A 14 -1.24 -12.23 -14.96
N PHE A 15 0.09 -12.31 -14.74
CA PHE A 15 0.87 -11.21 -14.20
C PHE A 15 1.37 -10.32 -15.31
N ALA A 16 1.48 -9.03 -15.02
CA ALA A 16 2.27 -8.08 -15.79
C ALA A 16 3.45 -7.63 -14.93
N LEU A 17 4.62 -7.74 -15.49
CA LEU A 17 5.88 -7.23 -14.91
C LEU A 17 6.30 -6.04 -15.74
N ARG A 18 6.56 -4.91 -15.08
CA ARG A 18 6.99 -3.68 -15.74
C ARG A 18 8.23 -3.13 -15.05
N TRP A 19 9.21 -2.76 -15.84
CA TRP A 19 10.42 -2.08 -15.39
C TRP A 19 10.94 -1.15 -16.49
N ARG A 20 12.02 -0.43 -16.21
CA ARG A 20 12.80 0.28 -17.21
C ARG A 20 14.22 -0.26 -17.24
N ASP A 21 14.86 -0.11 -18.38
CA ASP A 21 16.28 -0.33 -18.60
C ASP A 21 16.84 0.72 -19.58
N GLU A 22 18.06 0.52 -20.08
CA GLU A 22 18.71 1.42 -21.04
C GLU A 22 17.95 1.57 -22.36
N TYR A 23 17.05 0.61 -22.69
CA TYR A 23 16.21 0.63 -23.90
C TYR A 23 14.82 1.25 -23.63
N GLY A 24 14.54 1.68 -22.41
CA GLY A 24 13.29 2.28 -22.01
C GLY A 24 12.35 1.35 -21.26
N ARG A 25 11.05 1.49 -21.48
CA ARG A 25 10.01 0.67 -20.85
C ARG A 25 10.07 -0.77 -21.33
N GLN A 26 10.14 -1.70 -20.37
CA GLN A 26 10.04 -3.15 -20.61
C GLN A 26 8.78 -3.71 -19.95
N GLU A 27 8.20 -4.73 -20.59
CA GLU A 27 7.04 -5.45 -20.08
C GLU A 27 7.17 -6.95 -20.34
N GLN A 28 6.75 -7.75 -19.39
CA GLN A 28 6.61 -9.19 -19.53
C GLN A 28 5.28 -9.65 -18.98
N PHE A 29 4.59 -10.53 -19.68
CA PHE A 29 3.35 -11.14 -19.22
C PHE A 29 3.58 -12.63 -18.95
N VAL A 30 3.06 -13.08 -17.80
CA VAL A 30 3.15 -14.49 -17.37
C VAL A 30 1.74 -15.00 -17.10
N ASN A 31 1.31 -16.01 -17.83
CA ASN A 31 0.00 -16.62 -17.65
C ASN A 31 -0.07 -17.40 -16.33
N TYR A 32 -1.25 -17.40 -15.69
CA TYR A 32 -1.47 -18.18 -14.47
C TYR A 32 -1.44 -19.70 -14.69
N ILE A 33 -1.46 -20.18 -15.95
CA ILE A 33 -1.23 -21.59 -16.27
C ILE A 33 0.25 -21.94 -16.14
N ASP A 34 1.14 -21.03 -16.55
CA ASP A 34 2.60 -21.22 -16.50
C ASP A 34 3.13 -21.05 -15.05
N PHE A 35 2.47 -20.23 -14.26
CA PHE A 35 2.71 -20.11 -12.83
C PHE A 35 1.35 -20.22 -12.08
N PRO A 36 0.85 -21.45 -11.83
CA PRO A 36 -0.45 -21.64 -11.19
C PRO A 36 -0.42 -21.26 -9.73
N PRO A 37 -1.52 -20.67 -9.19
CA PRO A 37 -1.64 -20.46 -7.76
C PRO A 37 -1.64 -21.79 -7.02
N TYR A 38 -1.03 -21.82 -5.83
CA TYR A 38 -0.88 -23.02 -5.03
C TYR A 38 -0.83 -22.75 -3.53
N PHE A 39 -0.98 -23.79 -2.77
CA PHE A 39 -0.68 -23.90 -1.34
C PHE A 39 -0.28 -25.32 -1.01
N TYR A 40 0.07 -25.60 0.25
CA TYR A 40 0.47 -26.95 0.67
C TYR A 40 -0.52 -27.52 1.69
N ILE A 41 -0.55 -28.84 1.76
CA ILE A 41 -1.29 -29.66 2.71
C ILE A 41 -0.34 -30.73 3.28
N LEU A 42 -0.71 -31.35 4.40
CA LEU A 42 0.03 -32.52 4.86
C LEU A 42 -0.15 -33.67 3.87
N THR A 43 0.97 -34.35 3.54
CA THR A 43 0.93 -35.52 2.66
C THR A 43 0.06 -36.62 3.28
N GLY A 44 -0.89 -37.12 2.49
CA GLY A 44 -1.84 -38.15 2.95
C GLY A 44 -3.04 -37.61 3.75
N SER A 45 -3.18 -36.28 3.91
CA SER A 45 -4.35 -35.72 4.58
C SER A 45 -5.62 -35.94 3.77
N THR A 46 -6.74 -36.15 4.47
CA THR A 46 -8.05 -36.39 3.86
C THR A 46 -8.63 -35.07 3.33
N GLN A 47 -9.12 -35.09 2.10
CA GLN A 47 -9.84 -33.99 1.50
C GLN A 47 -11.34 -34.10 1.82
N TYR A 48 -11.95 -33.02 2.30
CA TYR A 48 -13.41 -32.92 2.34
C TYR A 48 -14.00 -32.81 0.93
N PRO A 49 -15.29 -33.19 0.73
CA PRO A 49 -15.93 -33.11 -0.58
C PRO A 49 -15.77 -31.71 -1.19
N VAL A 50 -15.37 -31.66 -2.47
CA VAL A 50 -15.20 -30.40 -3.19
C VAL A 50 -16.53 -29.67 -3.31
N ALA A 51 -16.61 -28.47 -2.74
CA ALA A 51 -17.74 -27.60 -2.97
C ALA A 51 -17.74 -27.11 -4.43
N GLU A 52 -18.90 -27.13 -5.07
CA GLU A 52 -19.07 -26.51 -6.37
C GLU A 52 -18.86 -24.98 -6.24
N ILE A 53 -18.03 -24.41 -7.12
CA ILE A 53 -17.85 -22.96 -7.19
C ILE A 53 -18.89 -22.38 -8.13
N LYS A 54 -19.59 -21.33 -7.64
CA LYS A 54 -20.46 -20.51 -8.48
C LYS A 54 -19.67 -19.33 -9.07
N GLU A 55 -19.64 -19.23 -10.37
CA GLU A 55 -19.10 -18.05 -11.06
C GLU A 55 -20.08 -17.64 -12.17
N ARG A 56 -20.46 -16.35 -12.22
CA ARG A 56 -21.43 -15.80 -13.16
C ARG A 56 -22.74 -16.63 -13.28
N GLY A 57 -23.20 -17.18 -12.14
CA GLY A 57 -24.43 -17.99 -12.09
C GLY A 57 -24.26 -19.45 -12.49
N ALA A 58 -23.15 -19.86 -13.06
CA ALA A 58 -22.85 -21.26 -13.40
C ALA A 58 -22.09 -21.95 -12.27
N LYS A 59 -22.48 -23.19 -11.94
CA LYS A 59 -21.72 -24.06 -11.04
C LYS A 59 -20.71 -24.87 -11.87
N PHE A 60 -19.47 -24.92 -11.40
CA PHE A 60 -18.46 -25.75 -12.04
C PHE A 60 -17.55 -26.41 -10.99
N LYS A 61 -17.00 -27.55 -11.39
CA LYS A 61 -16.00 -28.27 -10.58
C LYS A 61 -14.62 -27.75 -10.88
N ILE A 62 -13.81 -27.60 -9.82
CA ILE A 62 -12.40 -27.29 -9.94
C ILE A 62 -11.65 -28.60 -10.08
N ALA A 63 -10.75 -28.69 -11.07
CA ALA A 63 -9.79 -29.78 -11.18
C ALA A 63 -8.60 -29.48 -10.26
N ILE A 64 -8.37 -30.34 -9.26
CA ILE A 64 -7.26 -30.22 -8.30
C ILE A 64 -6.15 -31.18 -8.71
N SER A 65 -4.91 -30.71 -8.65
CA SER A 65 -3.71 -31.49 -8.92
C SER A 65 -2.78 -31.44 -7.71
N TYR A 66 -2.08 -32.55 -7.47
CA TYR A 66 -1.20 -32.77 -6.33
C TYR A 66 0.21 -33.06 -6.79
N PHE A 67 1.20 -32.44 -6.15
CA PHE A 67 2.60 -32.59 -6.48
C PHE A 67 3.43 -32.74 -5.19
N GLU A 68 4.32 -33.71 -5.16
CA GLU A 68 5.34 -33.86 -4.13
C GLU A 68 6.64 -33.23 -4.64
N ASP A 69 7.01 -32.08 -4.05
CA ASP A 69 8.22 -31.33 -4.41
C ASP A 69 9.32 -31.40 -3.33
N GLY A 70 9.10 -32.25 -2.33
CA GLY A 70 10.03 -32.41 -1.19
C GLY A 70 9.85 -31.38 -0.09
N SER A 71 8.85 -30.49 -0.20
CA SER A 71 8.55 -29.51 0.84
C SER A 71 8.18 -30.17 2.17
N ILE A 72 8.58 -29.52 3.25
CA ILE A 72 8.28 -29.92 4.62
C ILE A 72 7.72 -28.74 5.41
N ASP A 73 7.04 -29.03 6.50
CA ASP A 73 6.69 -28.01 7.49
C ASP A 73 7.81 -27.84 8.53
N LEU A 74 7.56 -27.00 9.53
CA LEU A 74 8.51 -26.71 10.60
C LEU A 74 8.85 -27.96 11.46
N GLU A 75 7.94 -28.93 11.55
CA GLU A 75 8.13 -30.17 12.31
C GLU A 75 8.78 -31.28 11.46
N GLY A 76 9.13 -30.98 10.21
CA GLY A 76 9.72 -31.94 9.26
C GLY A 76 8.71 -32.87 8.61
N ARG A 77 7.39 -32.62 8.77
CA ARG A 77 6.34 -33.42 8.14
C ARG A 77 6.28 -33.11 6.65
N LYS A 78 6.17 -34.16 5.83
CA LYS A 78 6.09 -33.97 4.36
C LYS A 78 4.82 -33.27 3.94
N LEU A 79 4.97 -32.38 2.98
CA LEU A 79 3.90 -31.59 2.39
C LEU A 79 3.67 -31.95 0.92
N THR A 80 2.42 -31.85 0.51
CA THR A 80 1.98 -32.00 -0.88
C THR A 80 1.50 -30.64 -1.38
N LYS A 81 2.06 -30.18 -2.49
CA LYS A 81 1.65 -28.95 -3.20
C LYS A 81 0.33 -29.18 -3.92
N VAL A 82 -0.62 -28.26 -3.72
CA VAL A 82 -1.96 -28.30 -4.33
C VAL A 82 -2.08 -27.16 -5.32
N THR A 83 -2.41 -27.48 -6.57
CA THR A 83 -2.77 -26.52 -7.61
C THR A 83 -4.16 -26.83 -8.16
N TRP A 84 -4.72 -25.92 -8.95
CA TRP A 84 -6.07 -26.11 -9.50
C TRP A 84 -6.28 -25.44 -10.87
N LEU A 85 -7.27 -25.96 -11.60
CA LEU A 85 -7.75 -25.37 -12.84
C LEU A 85 -9.26 -25.10 -12.76
N PRO A 86 -9.77 -23.96 -13.24
CA PRO A 86 -9.00 -22.82 -13.78
C PRO A 86 -8.07 -22.19 -12.73
N ALA A 87 -6.87 -21.76 -13.16
CA ALA A 87 -5.81 -21.23 -12.30
C ALA A 87 -6.13 -19.81 -11.81
N LYS A 88 -7.19 -19.67 -11.01
CA LYS A 88 -7.64 -18.37 -10.48
C LYS A 88 -7.26 -18.24 -8.99
N PRO A 89 -6.43 -17.25 -8.63
CA PRO A 89 -5.97 -17.05 -7.25
C PRO A 89 -7.11 -16.89 -6.24
N ARG A 90 -8.20 -16.26 -6.66
CA ARG A 90 -9.38 -16.04 -5.78
C ARG A 90 -10.01 -17.32 -5.24
N TYR A 91 -9.81 -18.48 -5.89
CA TYR A 91 -10.36 -19.74 -5.45
C TYR A 91 -9.65 -20.33 -4.23
N ILE A 92 -8.47 -19.83 -3.88
CA ILE A 92 -7.73 -20.30 -2.71
C ILE A 92 -8.57 -20.25 -1.43
N ARG A 93 -9.43 -19.23 -1.27
CA ARG A 93 -10.30 -19.08 -0.09
C ARG A 93 -11.32 -20.20 0.04
N THR A 94 -11.81 -20.71 -1.07
CA THR A 94 -12.77 -21.83 -1.12
C THR A 94 -12.05 -23.17 -1.01
N LEU A 95 -10.87 -23.29 -1.61
CA LEU A 95 -10.14 -24.55 -1.64
C LEU A 95 -9.45 -24.88 -0.32
N ARG A 96 -8.81 -23.90 0.33
CA ARG A 96 -8.06 -24.16 1.56
C ARG A 96 -8.86 -24.72 2.72
N VAL A 97 -10.19 -24.55 2.71
CA VAL A 97 -11.09 -25.09 3.76
C VAL A 97 -11.45 -26.56 3.52
N LEU A 98 -10.99 -27.17 2.43
CA LEU A 98 -11.20 -28.59 2.15
C LEU A 98 -10.23 -29.50 2.94
N TRP A 99 -9.31 -28.94 3.70
CA TRP A 99 -8.36 -29.64 4.56
C TRP A 99 -8.29 -28.98 5.93
N ASP A 100 -8.05 -29.77 6.96
CA ASP A 100 -7.92 -29.29 8.34
C ASP A 100 -6.68 -28.39 8.52
N GLU A 101 -5.58 -28.77 7.88
CA GLU A 101 -4.34 -28.02 7.89
C GLU A 101 -3.89 -27.67 6.47
N THR A 102 -3.58 -26.40 6.28
CA THR A 102 -2.98 -25.90 5.05
C THR A 102 -1.78 -25.03 5.38
N PHE A 103 -0.85 -24.91 4.44
CA PHE A 103 0.38 -24.14 4.62
C PHE A 103 0.50 -23.12 3.50
N GLU A 104 0.85 -21.89 3.89
CA GLU A 104 1.05 -20.75 3.00
C GLU A 104 -0.14 -20.44 2.06
N ALA A 105 -1.38 -20.83 2.47
CA ALA A 105 -2.60 -20.56 1.70
C ALA A 105 -3.14 -19.12 1.91
N ASP A 106 -2.49 -18.30 2.68
CA ASP A 106 -2.78 -16.89 2.95
C ASP A 106 -1.78 -15.93 2.31
N VAL A 107 -0.75 -16.46 1.65
CA VAL A 107 0.25 -15.65 0.94
C VAL A 107 -0.40 -15.00 -0.31
N PRO A 108 -0.33 -13.66 -0.47
CA PRO A 108 -0.80 -13.00 -1.68
C PRO A 108 -0.10 -13.55 -2.92
N PHE A 109 -0.85 -13.78 -4.00
CA PHE A 109 -0.35 -14.50 -5.17
C PHE A 109 0.82 -13.78 -5.87
N HIS A 110 0.81 -12.45 -5.90
CA HIS A 110 1.92 -11.67 -6.45
C HIS A 110 3.17 -11.69 -5.55
N TYR A 111 3.01 -11.87 -4.22
CA TYR A 111 4.15 -12.10 -3.32
C TYR A 111 4.76 -13.49 -3.59
N ARG A 112 3.90 -14.49 -3.78
CA ARG A 112 4.35 -15.83 -4.14
C ARG A 112 5.17 -15.83 -5.43
N TYR A 113 4.66 -15.15 -6.46
CA TYR A 113 5.38 -15.02 -7.73
C TYR A 113 6.75 -14.36 -7.52
N ALA A 114 6.80 -13.27 -6.78
CA ALA A 114 8.07 -12.58 -6.50
C ALA A 114 9.06 -13.49 -5.76
N VAL A 115 8.60 -14.23 -4.74
CA VAL A 115 9.46 -15.14 -3.96
C VAL A 115 10.03 -16.27 -4.81
N ASP A 116 9.19 -16.88 -5.64
CA ASP A 116 9.56 -18.11 -6.36
C ASP A 116 10.30 -17.84 -7.68
N MET A 117 10.03 -16.70 -8.32
CA MET A 117 10.46 -16.48 -9.71
C MET A 117 11.45 -15.35 -9.91
N LEU A 118 11.54 -14.40 -8.96
CA LEU A 118 12.43 -13.27 -9.12
C LEU A 118 13.73 -13.48 -8.34
N GLU A 119 14.86 -13.33 -9.01
CA GLU A 119 16.20 -13.38 -8.40
C GLU A 119 16.73 -11.98 -8.09
N GLU A 120 16.30 -10.98 -8.87
CA GLU A 120 16.75 -9.61 -8.71
C GLU A 120 15.69 -8.60 -9.17
N ILE A 121 15.86 -7.35 -8.79
CA ILE A 121 15.12 -6.19 -9.31
C ILE A 121 16.07 -5.35 -10.17
N PRO A 122 15.73 -5.07 -11.44
CA PRO A 122 16.59 -4.29 -12.34
C PRO A 122 16.93 -2.91 -11.80
N GLU A 123 18.15 -2.46 -12.04
CA GLU A 123 18.69 -1.20 -11.56
C GLU A 123 18.48 -0.10 -12.60
N TYR A 124 17.37 0.63 -12.51
CA TYR A 124 17.07 1.77 -13.38
C TYR A 124 16.17 2.80 -12.69
N ASP A 125 16.23 4.05 -13.15
CA ASP A 125 15.45 5.11 -12.53
C ASP A 125 13.97 5.06 -12.94
N MET A 126 13.13 5.35 -11.96
CA MET A 126 11.68 5.39 -12.08
C MET A 126 11.22 6.79 -12.52
N VAL A 127 10.24 6.85 -13.41
CA VAL A 127 9.55 8.10 -13.75
C VAL A 127 8.48 8.36 -12.72
N LYS A 128 8.67 9.41 -11.92
CA LYS A 128 7.78 9.80 -10.83
C LYS A 128 6.99 11.06 -11.21
N TRP A 129 5.70 11.06 -10.93
CA TRP A 129 4.83 12.21 -10.97
C TRP A 129 4.33 12.54 -9.57
N TYR A 130 4.62 13.73 -9.08
CA TYR A 130 4.04 14.31 -7.88
C TYR A 130 2.84 15.12 -8.32
N TRP A 131 1.64 14.73 -7.90
CA TRP A 131 0.41 15.28 -8.44
C TRP A 131 -0.62 15.58 -7.35
N ASP A 132 -1.48 16.54 -7.62
CA ASP A 132 -2.54 16.97 -6.74
C ASP A 132 -3.71 17.51 -7.55
N LEU A 133 -4.91 17.53 -6.96
CA LEU A 133 -6.15 17.98 -7.57
C LEU A 133 -6.78 19.10 -6.76
N GLU A 134 -7.23 20.14 -7.47
CA GLU A 134 -8.12 21.14 -6.90
C GLU A 134 -9.49 21.04 -7.55
N TRP A 135 -10.55 21.14 -6.77
CA TRP A 135 -11.93 21.13 -7.27
C TRP A 135 -12.78 22.19 -6.58
N GLN A 136 -13.80 22.67 -7.30
CA GLN A 136 -14.70 23.66 -6.75
C GLN A 136 -15.57 23.05 -5.65
N GLN A 137 -15.64 23.74 -4.53
CA GLN A 137 -16.47 23.38 -3.37
C GLN A 137 -17.64 24.35 -3.26
N GLY A 138 -18.78 23.97 -3.81
CA GLY A 138 -19.95 24.82 -3.94
C GLY A 138 -19.96 25.67 -5.23
N GLY A 139 -21.06 26.41 -5.49
CA GLY A 139 -21.20 27.20 -6.68
C GLY A 139 -21.72 26.43 -7.90
N GLU A 140 -21.58 27.05 -9.09
CA GLU A 140 -22.15 26.54 -10.34
C GLU A 140 -21.51 25.23 -10.81
N HIS A 141 -20.21 25.04 -10.51
CA HIS A 141 -19.40 23.87 -10.92
C HIS A 141 -18.99 23.00 -9.74
N ASP A 142 -19.85 22.91 -8.71
CA ASP A 142 -19.58 22.14 -7.50
C ASP A 142 -19.09 20.71 -7.81
N GLY A 143 -17.97 20.37 -7.21
CA GLY A 143 -17.31 19.08 -7.38
C GLY A 143 -16.49 18.91 -8.67
N ALA A 144 -16.53 19.86 -9.62
CA ALA A 144 -15.69 19.81 -10.83
C ALA A 144 -14.21 20.01 -10.49
N ILE A 145 -13.33 19.21 -11.07
CA ILE A 145 -11.89 19.44 -10.97
C ILE A 145 -11.54 20.69 -11.76
N THR A 146 -10.99 21.67 -11.09
CA THR A 146 -10.65 22.98 -11.67
C THR A 146 -9.20 23.07 -12.10
N CYS A 147 -8.32 22.33 -11.40
CA CYS A 147 -6.90 22.29 -11.68
C CYS A 147 -6.33 20.90 -11.36
N ILE A 148 -5.41 20.43 -12.19
CA ILE A 148 -4.55 19.27 -11.93
C ILE A 148 -3.12 19.79 -11.97
N SER A 149 -2.40 19.76 -10.86
CA SER A 149 -1.01 20.16 -10.78
C SER A 149 -0.09 18.95 -10.76
N LEU A 150 1.11 19.13 -11.30
CA LEU A 150 2.08 18.09 -11.53
C LEU A 150 3.50 18.63 -11.40
N THR A 151 4.33 17.96 -10.62
CA THR A 151 5.76 18.21 -10.53
C THR A 151 6.53 16.95 -10.91
N THR A 152 7.54 17.11 -11.74
CA THR A 152 8.44 16.04 -12.18
C THR A 152 9.91 16.49 -12.02
N ASN A 153 10.86 15.67 -12.44
CA ASN A 153 12.26 16.09 -12.52
C ASN A 153 12.51 17.18 -13.58
N ASN A 154 11.57 17.38 -14.51
CA ASN A 154 11.68 18.39 -15.58
C ASN A 154 11.03 19.74 -15.18
N GLY A 155 10.45 19.83 -13.99
CA GLY A 155 9.78 21.03 -13.50
C GLY A 155 8.33 20.76 -13.11
N ASN A 156 7.59 21.85 -12.87
CA ASN A 156 6.19 21.82 -12.52
C ASN A 156 5.32 22.32 -13.68
N GLU A 157 4.11 21.80 -13.77
CA GLU A 157 3.09 22.21 -14.73
C GLU A 157 1.69 22.01 -14.12
N ALA A 158 0.70 22.71 -14.64
CA ALA A 158 -0.67 22.46 -14.28
C ALA A 158 -1.60 22.50 -15.50
N TYR A 159 -2.69 21.79 -15.40
CA TYR A 159 -3.82 21.78 -16.31
C TYR A 159 -4.98 22.47 -15.59
N ALA A 160 -5.53 23.49 -16.20
CA ALA A 160 -6.69 24.20 -15.64
C ALA A 160 -7.70 24.53 -16.73
N TRP A 161 -8.96 24.67 -16.38
CA TRP A 161 -9.98 25.12 -17.32
C TRP A 161 -10.77 26.29 -16.73
N PHE A 162 -11.28 27.13 -17.62
CA PHE A 162 -12.13 28.26 -17.24
C PHE A 162 -13.26 28.40 -18.26
N PRO A 163 -14.50 28.60 -17.81
CA PRO A 163 -15.67 28.70 -18.72
C PRO A 163 -15.61 29.90 -19.63
N ASP A 164 -14.92 30.97 -19.23
CA ASP A 164 -14.80 32.26 -19.90
C ASP A 164 -13.43 32.53 -20.55
N ILE A 165 -12.55 31.50 -20.64
CA ILE A 165 -11.16 31.73 -21.08
C ILE A 165 -11.02 32.33 -22.49
N LYS A 166 -12.01 32.08 -23.36
CA LYS A 166 -12.01 32.64 -24.72
C LYS A 166 -12.23 34.14 -24.72
N ASP A 167 -13.05 34.63 -23.78
CA ASP A 167 -13.43 36.03 -23.65
C ASP A 167 -12.49 36.77 -22.67
N ASN A 168 -11.78 36.02 -21.83
CA ASN A 168 -10.91 36.54 -20.76
C ASN A 168 -9.56 35.81 -20.71
N PRO A 169 -8.75 35.82 -21.79
CA PRO A 169 -7.50 35.08 -21.87
C PRO A 169 -6.42 35.64 -20.93
N GLU A 170 -6.51 36.91 -20.54
CA GLU A 170 -5.56 37.55 -19.60
C GLU A 170 -5.60 36.98 -18.21
N ARG A 171 -6.63 36.21 -17.85
CA ARG A 171 -6.79 35.54 -16.57
C ARG A 171 -5.54 34.76 -16.12
N VAL A 172 -4.77 34.21 -17.06
CA VAL A 172 -3.62 33.34 -16.82
C VAL A 172 -2.27 33.92 -17.28
N PHE A 173 -2.21 35.20 -17.73
CA PHE A 173 -0.99 35.79 -18.30
C PHE A 173 0.18 35.88 -17.33
N HIS A 174 -0.08 35.88 -16.04
CA HIS A 174 0.93 36.00 -14.99
C HIS A 174 1.33 34.65 -14.37
N VAL A 175 0.73 33.55 -14.82
CA VAL A 175 1.04 32.22 -14.30
C VAL A 175 1.79 31.43 -15.37
N ASN A 176 2.97 30.92 -14.99
CA ASN A 176 3.78 30.11 -15.89
C ASN A 176 3.41 28.62 -15.77
N ASN A 177 3.75 27.86 -16.80
CA ASN A 177 3.61 26.39 -16.82
C ASN A 177 2.17 25.91 -16.67
N ILE A 178 1.20 26.67 -17.20
CA ILE A 178 -0.22 26.32 -17.20
C ILE A 178 -0.68 26.00 -18.61
N THR A 179 -1.33 24.85 -18.77
CA THR A 179 -2.09 24.53 -19.98
C THR A 179 -3.58 24.73 -19.69
N VAL A 180 -4.21 25.59 -20.48
CA VAL A 180 -5.57 26.08 -20.21
C VAL A 180 -6.57 25.52 -21.20
N PHE A 181 -7.79 25.21 -20.73
CA PHE A 181 -8.87 24.59 -21.48
C PHE A 181 -10.18 25.35 -21.28
N ASN A 182 -11.16 25.09 -22.17
CA ASN A 182 -12.50 25.72 -22.07
C ASN A 182 -13.46 24.90 -21.19
N SER A 183 -13.12 23.66 -20.88
CA SER A 183 -13.99 22.79 -20.09
C SER A 183 -13.16 21.76 -19.30
N GLU A 184 -13.73 21.27 -18.20
CA GLU A 184 -13.17 20.18 -17.43
C GLU A 184 -12.88 18.95 -18.31
N ARG A 185 -13.82 18.62 -19.21
CA ARG A 185 -13.67 17.47 -20.11
C ARG A 185 -12.45 17.58 -21.01
N GLU A 186 -12.18 18.75 -21.61
CA GLU A 186 -11.00 18.97 -22.46
C GLU A 186 -9.71 18.82 -21.64
N MET A 187 -9.69 19.38 -20.44
CA MET A 187 -8.57 19.24 -19.49
C MET A 187 -8.30 17.79 -19.15
N LEU A 188 -9.33 17.04 -18.76
CA LEU A 188 -9.21 15.61 -18.41
C LEU A 188 -8.75 14.75 -19.59
N VAL A 189 -9.23 15.01 -20.80
CA VAL A 189 -8.78 14.33 -22.02
C VAL A 189 -7.28 14.55 -22.25
N ARG A 190 -6.84 15.82 -22.08
CA ARG A 190 -5.42 16.16 -22.22
C ARG A 190 -4.58 15.50 -21.15
N PHE A 191 -4.97 15.55 -19.90
CA PHE A 191 -4.27 14.91 -18.79
C PHE A 191 -4.09 13.39 -19.01
N ILE A 192 -5.18 12.68 -19.38
CA ILE A 192 -5.10 11.23 -19.68
C ILE A 192 -4.17 10.94 -20.85
N ARG A 193 -4.17 11.78 -21.89
CA ARG A 193 -3.27 11.62 -23.03
C ARG A 193 -1.82 11.76 -22.58
N ASP A 194 -1.50 12.78 -21.79
CA ASP A 194 -0.13 13.06 -21.35
C ASP A 194 0.33 11.98 -20.34
N LEU A 195 -0.56 11.51 -19.45
CA LEU A 195 -0.32 10.38 -18.56
C LEU A 195 0.07 9.11 -19.33
N ASN A 196 -0.62 8.81 -20.43
CA ASN A 196 -0.32 7.62 -21.22
C ASN A 196 0.91 7.80 -22.13
N ASN A 197 1.19 9.01 -22.58
CA ASN A 197 2.37 9.30 -23.42
C ASN A 197 3.65 9.32 -22.61
N GLN A 198 3.65 9.95 -21.44
CA GLN A 198 4.82 10.03 -20.56
C GLN A 198 4.99 8.76 -19.72
N ASP A 199 3.90 8.01 -19.54
CA ASP A 199 3.84 6.70 -18.89
C ASP A 199 4.62 6.64 -17.56
N PRO A 200 4.27 7.47 -16.54
CA PRO A 200 4.96 7.44 -15.25
C PRO A 200 4.78 6.09 -14.57
N ASP A 201 5.82 5.69 -13.84
CA ASP A 201 5.83 4.45 -13.06
C ASP A 201 5.13 4.62 -11.72
N MET A 202 5.32 5.80 -11.12
CA MET A 202 4.79 6.13 -9.80
C MET A 202 4.05 7.46 -9.82
N LEU A 203 2.85 7.43 -9.27
CA LEU A 203 2.02 8.59 -9.00
C LEU A 203 2.07 8.86 -7.50
N ILE A 204 2.65 9.99 -7.10
CA ILE A 204 2.88 10.37 -5.72
C ILE A 204 1.95 11.52 -5.37
N SER A 205 1.18 11.39 -4.29
CA SER A 205 0.31 12.43 -3.76
C SER A 205 0.30 12.38 -2.23
N TRP A 206 -0.24 13.40 -1.56
CA TRP A 206 -0.25 13.42 -0.10
C TRP A 206 -1.29 12.45 0.47
N PHE A 207 -2.55 12.57 0.07
CA PHE A 207 -3.64 11.66 0.47
C PHE A 207 -4.33 11.00 -0.74
N GLY A 208 -3.58 10.69 -1.78
CA GLY A 208 -4.09 10.39 -3.11
C GLY A 208 -5.08 9.25 -3.22
N SER A 209 -4.87 8.16 -2.48
CA SER A 209 -5.81 7.04 -2.49
C SER A 209 -7.15 7.36 -1.84
N LYS A 210 -7.16 8.35 -0.93
CA LYS A 210 -8.35 8.73 -0.16
C LYS A 210 -9.15 9.86 -0.83
N PHE A 211 -8.47 10.79 -1.51
CA PHE A 211 -9.10 11.98 -2.08
C PHE A 211 -8.89 12.10 -3.60
N ASP A 212 -7.64 12.22 -4.05
CA ASP A 212 -7.35 12.61 -5.44
C ASP A 212 -7.77 11.54 -6.45
N LEU A 213 -7.35 10.30 -6.25
CA LEU A 213 -7.67 9.23 -7.20
C LEU A 213 -9.18 8.93 -7.28
N PRO A 214 -9.92 8.79 -6.16
CA PRO A 214 -11.38 8.63 -6.23
C PRO A 214 -12.07 9.79 -6.94
N LYS A 215 -11.66 11.03 -6.66
CA LYS A 215 -12.21 12.23 -7.30
C LYS A 215 -11.94 12.24 -8.81
N LEU A 216 -10.71 11.92 -9.20
CA LEU A 216 -10.35 11.83 -10.63
C LEU A 216 -11.19 10.76 -11.35
N ILE A 217 -11.36 9.57 -10.76
CA ILE A 217 -12.18 8.49 -11.33
C ILE A 217 -13.62 8.93 -11.48
N GLU A 218 -14.19 9.55 -10.44
CA GLU A 218 -15.56 10.07 -10.45
C GLU A 218 -15.75 11.10 -11.56
N ARG A 219 -14.82 12.06 -11.69
CA ARG A 219 -14.94 13.14 -12.67
C ARG A 219 -14.70 12.69 -14.11
N LEU A 220 -13.78 11.73 -14.31
CA LEU A 220 -13.63 11.08 -15.61
C LEU A 220 -14.94 10.42 -16.06
N HIS A 221 -15.55 9.64 -15.17
CA HIS A 221 -16.82 8.99 -15.46
C HIS A 221 -17.95 10.00 -15.71
N ALA A 222 -18.07 11.04 -14.89
CA ALA A 222 -19.09 12.08 -15.03
C ALA A 222 -18.96 12.86 -16.34
N ASN A 223 -17.73 12.98 -16.89
CA ASN A 223 -17.46 13.62 -18.18
C ASN A 223 -17.54 12.64 -19.38
N GLY A 224 -18.05 11.42 -19.18
CA GLY A 224 -18.16 10.41 -20.23
C GLY A 224 -16.81 9.87 -20.72
N LEU A 225 -15.80 9.93 -19.88
CA LEU A 225 -14.46 9.36 -20.15
C LEU A 225 -14.30 8.04 -19.40
N ASP A 226 -13.49 7.15 -19.96
CA ASP A 226 -13.20 5.84 -19.34
C ASP A 226 -12.11 5.96 -18.28
N PRO A 227 -12.42 5.85 -16.96
CA PRO A 227 -11.41 5.95 -15.91
C PRO A 227 -10.36 4.83 -15.98
N ARG A 228 -10.63 3.71 -16.68
CA ARG A 228 -9.64 2.64 -16.86
C ARG A 228 -8.44 3.10 -17.68
N ALA A 229 -8.56 4.24 -18.39
CA ALA A 229 -7.45 4.86 -19.12
C ALA A 229 -6.31 5.36 -18.21
N LEU A 230 -6.52 5.45 -16.88
CA LEU A 230 -5.47 5.70 -15.90
C LEU A 230 -4.45 4.55 -15.85
N SER A 231 -4.87 3.35 -16.16
CA SER A 231 -4.03 2.15 -16.20
C SER A 231 -3.57 1.83 -17.61
N PRO A 232 -2.29 1.47 -17.82
CA PRO A 232 -1.80 0.98 -19.11
C PRO A 232 -2.51 -0.32 -19.52
N TYR A 233 -3.09 -1.03 -18.57
CA TYR A 233 -3.81 -2.29 -18.80
C TYR A 233 -5.32 -2.13 -18.89
N ARG A 234 -5.86 -0.92 -18.79
CA ARG A 234 -7.30 -0.66 -18.69
C ARG A 234 -7.95 -1.42 -17.53
N ASP A 235 -7.21 -1.53 -16.43
CA ASP A 235 -7.64 -2.23 -15.21
C ASP A 235 -7.44 -1.30 -14.00
N VAL A 236 -8.54 -0.77 -13.49
CA VAL A 236 -8.60 0.06 -12.28
C VAL A 236 -9.59 -0.56 -11.33
N LYS A 237 -9.16 -0.82 -10.09
CA LYS A 237 -10.01 -1.45 -9.08
C LYS A 237 -11.28 -0.63 -8.85
N GLY A 238 -12.42 -1.30 -8.91
CA GLY A 238 -13.73 -0.67 -8.71
C GLY A 238 -14.34 -0.05 -9.96
N VAL A 239 -13.64 -0.08 -11.09
CA VAL A 239 -14.15 0.39 -12.38
C VAL A 239 -14.38 -0.81 -13.29
N TYR A 240 -15.61 -1.04 -13.69
CA TYR A 240 -16.01 -2.19 -14.52
C TYR A 240 -16.60 -1.72 -15.85
N PHE A 241 -16.47 -2.58 -16.84
CA PHE A 241 -17.14 -2.41 -18.12
C PHE A 241 -18.05 -3.60 -18.38
N ASP A 242 -19.34 -3.32 -18.50
CA ASP A 242 -20.40 -4.26 -18.81
C ASP A 242 -21.45 -3.47 -19.62
N GLU A 243 -21.30 -3.48 -20.95
CA GLU A 243 -22.01 -2.61 -21.90
C GLU A 243 -21.74 -1.10 -21.70
N GLU A 244 -21.63 -0.65 -20.47
CA GLU A 244 -21.27 0.71 -20.04
C GLU A 244 -20.24 0.68 -18.90
N ILE A 245 -19.62 1.82 -18.62
CA ILE A 245 -18.69 1.95 -17.47
C ILE A 245 -19.49 2.09 -16.17
N LYS A 246 -19.14 1.25 -15.18
CA LYS A 246 -19.76 1.24 -13.85
C LYS A 246 -18.72 1.42 -12.77
N LEU A 247 -19.04 2.29 -11.80
CA LEU A 247 -18.24 2.47 -10.60
C LEU A 247 -18.85 1.69 -9.44
N SER A 248 -18.01 0.98 -8.69
CA SER A 248 -18.44 0.30 -7.46
C SER A 248 -18.06 1.10 -6.22
N LYS A 249 -18.58 0.68 -5.06
CA LYS A 249 -18.21 1.26 -3.75
C LYS A 249 -16.72 1.10 -3.39
N ALA A 250 -15.94 0.34 -4.17
CA ALA A 250 -14.51 0.25 -3.96
C ALA A 250 -13.79 1.57 -4.32
N VAL A 251 -14.33 2.34 -5.28
CA VAL A 251 -13.88 3.71 -5.55
C VAL A 251 -14.22 4.57 -4.32
N GLY A 252 -13.25 5.26 -3.77
CA GLY A 252 -13.40 6.04 -2.52
C GLY A 252 -13.13 5.27 -1.23
N ASN A 253 -12.91 3.94 -1.31
CA ASN A 253 -12.58 3.09 -0.16
C ASN A 253 -11.28 2.31 -0.39
N TYR A 254 -10.31 2.89 -1.07
CA TYR A 254 -9.02 2.26 -1.27
C TYR A 254 -8.22 2.23 0.03
N ASN A 255 -7.58 1.09 0.29
CA ASN A 255 -6.57 1.03 1.33
C ASN A 255 -5.35 1.87 0.87
N PRO A 256 -4.76 2.71 1.75
CA PRO A 256 -3.62 3.57 1.39
C PRO A 256 -2.40 2.85 0.80
N VAL A 257 -2.21 1.57 1.11
CA VAL A 257 -1.10 0.76 0.54
C VAL A 257 -1.49 -0.01 -0.71
N GLU A 258 -2.77 0.00 -1.06
CA GLU A 258 -3.27 -0.73 -2.21
C GLU A 258 -2.87 -0.05 -3.52
N GLN A 259 -2.69 -0.86 -4.56
CA GLN A 259 -2.34 -0.40 -5.91
C GLN A 259 -3.55 -0.52 -6.85
N PRO A 260 -4.51 0.41 -6.78
CA PRO A 260 -5.76 0.31 -7.51
C PRO A 260 -5.62 0.54 -9.02
N VAL A 261 -4.61 1.29 -9.45
CA VAL A 261 -4.29 1.53 -10.87
C VAL A 261 -3.28 0.49 -11.32
N ARG A 262 -3.75 -0.56 -11.99
CA ARG A 262 -2.88 -1.68 -12.40
C ARG A 262 -1.78 -1.22 -13.35
N GLY A 263 -0.53 -1.62 -13.06
CA GLY A 263 0.65 -1.26 -13.86
C GLY A 263 1.31 0.08 -13.50
N ARG A 264 0.80 0.80 -12.49
CA ARG A 264 1.44 1.98 -11.89
C ARG A 264 1.48 1.82 -10.38
N ILE A 265 2.44 2.44 -9.72
CA ILE A 265 2.50 2.55 -8.27
C ILE A 265 1.79 3.84 -7.86
N LEU A 266 0.82 3.74 -6.97
CA LEU A 266 0.27 4.89 -6.25
C LEU A 266 0.93 4.97 -4.89
N LEU A 267 1.69 6.03 -4.64
CA LEU A 267 2.34 6.27 -3.36
C LEU A 267 1.63 7.39 -2.60
N ASN A 268 1.04 7.04 -1.46
CA ASN A 268 0.57 8.03 -0.49
C ASN A 268 1.77 8.48 0.34
N LEU A 269 2.31 9.65 0.02
CA LEU A 269 3.55 10.14 0.62
C LEU A 269 3.39 10.44 2.11
N ASP A 270 2.19 10.89 2.54
CA ASP A 270 1.86 11.09 3.95
C ASP A 270 2.13 9.83 4.79
N LEU A 271 1.61 8.68 4.34
CA LEU A 271 1.78 7.40 5.05
C LEU A 271 3.23 6.91 5.05
N ALA A 272 3.90 6.99 3.90
CA ALA A 272 5.29 6.55 3.77
C ALA A 272 6.23 7.43 4.59
N PHE A 273 6.00 8.76 4.56
CA PHE A 273 6.73 9.74 5.35
C PHE A 273 6.50 9.55 6.85
N GLU A 274 5.23 9.44 7.31
CA GLU A 274 4.89 9.22 8.72
C GLU A 274 5.61 8.01 9.27
N ARG A 275 5.61 6.91 8.53
CA ARG A 275 6.29 5.69 8.92
C ARG A 275 7.80 5.89 9.04
N GLN A 276 8.44 6.47 8.04
CA GLN A 276 9.87 6.74 8.07
C GLN A 276 10.25 7.70 9.20
N TRP A 277 9.42 8.70 9.45
CA TRP A 277 9.62 9.66 10.54
C TRP A 277 9.56 8.98 11.91
N ASN A 278 8.55 8.15 12.16
CA ASN A 278 8.38 7.42 13.40
C ASN A 278 9.51 6.39 13.62
N ASP A 279 9.94 5.68 12.57
CA ASP A 279 11.04 4.72 12.63
C ASP A 279 12.39 5.40 12.97
N SER A 280 12.53 6.70 12.67
CA SER A 280 13.74 7.47 12.98
C SER A 280 13.85 7.94 14.44
N GLN A 281 12.93 7.52 15.32
CA GLN A 281 12.87 7.88 16.75
C GLN A 281 12.69 9.38 17.02
N ARG A 282 12.15 10.13 16.05
CA ARG A 282 11.89 11.58 16.18
C ARG A 282 10.60 11.89 16.96
N GLY A 283 9.83 10.87 17.31
CA GLY A 283 8.51 11.00 17.91
C GLY A 283 7.41 11.27 16.89
N MET A 284 6.16 11.13 17.31
CA MET A 284 5.00 11.37 16.45
C MET A 284 4.82 12.87 16.17
N LEU A 285 4.54 13.21 14.92
CA LEU A 285 4.14 14.57 14.56
C LEU A 285 2.70 14.86 15.04
N PRO A 286 2.43 16.06 15.57
CA PRO A 286 1.09 16.49 15.97
C PRO A 286 0.08 16.50 14.81
N SER A 287 0.55 16.71 13.57
CA SER A 287 -0.29 16.76 12.37
C SER A 287 0.44 16.20 11.15
N MET A 288 -0.30 15.49 10.32
CA MET A 288 0.16 15.04 9.00
C MET A 288 -0.39 15.90 7.85
N ALA A 289 -0.88 17.10 8.15
CA ALA A 289 -1.23 18.05 7.09
C ALA A 289 0.02 18.47 6.30
N LEU A 290 -0.07 18.53 4.98
CA LEU A 290 1.05 18.88 4.09
C LEU A 290 1.74 20.18 4.50
N ASP A 291 0.96 21.20 4.85
CA ASP A 291 1.44 22.50 5.30
C ASP A 291 2.33 22.39 6.55
N TYR A 292 1.85 21.63 7.54
CA TYR A 292 2.61 21.40 8.79
C TYR A 292 3.91 20.62 8.55
N VAL A 293 3.84 19.58 7.72
CA VAL A 293 5.03 18.76 7.40
C VAL A 293 6.03 19.58 6.59
N ALA A 294 5.56 20.40 5.63
CA ALA A 294 6.43 21.28 4.85
C ALA A 294 7.15 22.31 5.75
N GLU A 295 6.47 22.86 6.75
CA GLU A 295 7.09 23.77 7.72
C GLU A 295 8.19 23.06 8.53
N ILE A 296 7.93 21.86 9.01
CA ILE A 296 8.90 21.09 9.82
C ILE A 296 10.11 20.64 9.00
N VAL A 297 9.88 20.20 7.76
CA VAL A 297 10.94 19.60 6.92
C VAL A 297 11.72 20.67 6.14
N LEU A 298 11.00 21.64 5.56
CA LEU A 298 11.55 22.61 4.62
C LEU A 298 11.65 24.02 5.20
N GLY A 299 10.98 24.31 6.32
CA GLY A 299 10.84 25.67 6.85
C GLY A 299 9.91 26.55 5.99
N GLU A 300 9.02 25.95 5.21
CA GLU A 300 8.18 26.62 4.23
C GLU A 300 6.71 26.19 4.38
N ASN A 301 5.82 27.08 3.96
CA ASN A 301 4.37 26.86 4.08
C ASN A 301 3.69 26.91 2.70
N LYS A 302 2.46 26.46 2.67
CA LYS A 302 1.55 26.65 1.53
C LYS A 302 1.30 28.14 1.30
N LEU A 303 0.91 28.49 0.08
CA LEU A 303 0.45 29.83 -0.22
C LEU A 303 -0.91 30.10 0.44
N VAL A 304 -1.15 31.34 0.82
CA VAL A 304 -2.42 31.82 1.37
C VAL A 304 -2.92 32.97 0.54
N SER A 305 -4.20 32.96 0.17
CA SER A 305 -4.81 34.08 -0.53
C SER A 305 -5.07 35.23 0.44
N GLU A 306 -4.58 36.41 0.11
CA GLU A 306 -4.92 37.65 0.85
C GLU A 306 -6.39 38.06 0.60
N LYS A 307 -6.93 37.75 -0.59
CA LYS A 307 -8.30 38.05 -0.96
C LYS A 307 -9.32 37.12 -0.27
N PHE A 308 -8.96 35.86 -0.07
CA PHE A 308 -9.78 34.82 0.55
C PHE A 308 -9.04 34.15 1.72
N PRO A 309 -9.02 34.77 2.92
CA PRO A 309 -8.37 34.17 4.09
C PRO A 309 -9.08 32.89 4.58
N ASP A 310 -10.38 32.75 4.33
CA ASP A 310 -11.14 31.53 4.60
C ASP A 310 -10.92 30.50 3.48
N LYS A 311 -10.45 29.31 3.85
CA LYS A 311 -10.15 28.26 2.88
C LYS A 311 -11.38 27.77 2.11
N ASN A 312 -12.56 27.75 2.75
CA ASN A 312 -13.78 27.30 2.08
C ASN A 312 -14.19 28.32 0.99
N GLU A 313 -14.09 29.61 1.28
CA GLU A 313 -14.32 30.65 0.28
C GLU A 313 -13.27 30.60 -0.85
N PHE A 314 -12.02 30.35 -0.52
CA PHE A 314 -10.95 30.19 -1.50
C PHE A 314 -11.23 29.04 -2.48
N PHE A 315 -11.59 27.87 -1.99
CA PHE A 315 -11.93 26.73 -2.84
C PHE A 315 -13.28 26.87 -3.57
N ALA A 316 -14.18 27.70 -3.06
CA ALA A 316 -15.45 27.99 -3.74
C ALA A 316 -15.30 29.01 -4.87
N ARG A 317 -14.51 30.06 -4.69
CA ARG A 317 -14.47 31.26 -5.52
C ARG A 317 -13.12 31.64 -6.08
N GLY A 318 -12.02 31.28 -5.40
CA GLY A 318 -10.65 31.68 -5.75
C GLY A 318 -10.26 31.28 -7.17
N TRP A 319 -10.70 30.12 -7.63
CA TRP A 319 -10.48 29.65 -9.00
C TRP A 319 -10.83 30.72 -10.06
N LEU A 320 -11.98 31.40 -9.93
CA LEU A 320 -12.44 32.42 -10.88
C LEU A 320 -12.10 33.86 -10.47
N GLU A 321 -11.95 34.11 -9.17
CA GLU A 321 -11.83 35.48 -8.65
C GLU A 321 -10.41 35.84 -8.17
N ASP A 322 -9.54 34.83 -7.90
CA ASP A 322 -8.15 35.01 -7.51
C ASP A 322 -7.30 33.95 -8.22
N THR A 323 -7.44 33.87 -9.54
CA THR A 323 -6.93 32.80 -10.39
C THR A 323 -5.41 32.61 -10.25
N GLU A 324 -4.66 33.73 -10.21
CA GLU A 324 -3.20 33.69 -10.09
C GLU A 324 -2.77 33.00 -8.79
N THR A 325 -3.33 33.44 -7.66
CA THR A 325 -3.03 32.81 -6.36
C THR A 325 -3.49 31.35 -6.32
N TYR A 326 -4.67 31.05 -6.90
CA TYR A 326 -5.21 29.69 -6.94
C TYR A 326 -4.33 28.71 -7.72
N LEU A 327 -3.88 29.10 -8.90
CA LEU A 327 -3.00 28.24 -9.72
C LEU A 327 -1.59 28.12 -9.12
N ASN A 328 -1.04 29.20 -8.56
CA ASN A 328 0.24 29.14 -7.85
C ASN A 328 0.15 28.30 -6.59
N TYR A 329 -0.99 28.30 -5.88
CA TYR A 329 -1.25 27.42 -4.75
C TYR A 329 -1.18 25.94 -5.19
N ALA A 330 -1.88 25.56 -6.25
CA ALA A 330 -1.88 24.20 -6.77
C ALA A 330 -0.48 23.72 -7.22
N LEU A 331 0.27 24.59 -7.93
CA LEU A 331 1.66 24.31 -8.32
C LEU A 331 2.58 24.16 -7.12
N ARG A 332 2.37 24.98 -6.08
CA ARG A 332 3.16 24.95 -4.85
C ARG A 332 2.97 23.66 -4.09
N ASP A 333 1.74 23.13 -4.03
CA ASP A 333 1.45 21.89 -3.32
C ASP A 333 2.25 20.71 -3.88
N THR A 334 2.30 20.53 -5.19
CA THR A 334 3.08 19.45 -5.82
C THR A 334 4.59 19.69 -5.75
N GLU A 335 5.03 20.94 -5.77
CA GLU A 335 6.45 21.28 -5.53
C GLU A 335 6.86 20.89 -4.10
N LEU A 336 6.04 21.20 -3.10
CA LEU A 336 6.30 20.81 -1.70
C LEU A 336 6.34 19.29 -1.55
N LEU A 337 5.44 18.54 -2.20
CA LEU A 337 5.48 17.07 -2.20
C LEU A 337 6.83 16.54 -2.66
N LYS A 338 7.29 17.02 -3.83
CA LYS A 338 8.58 16.59 -4.39
C LYS A 338 9.74 16.93 -3.47
N ARG A 339 9.77 18.16 -2.93
CA ARG A 339 10.85 18.62 -2.06
C ARG A 339 10.89 17.88 -0.72
N ILE A 340 9.74 17.54 -0.15
CA ILE A 340 9.67 16.70 1.06
C ILE A 340 10.21 15.30 0.77
N ASP A 341 9.84 14.70 -0.36
CA ASP A 341 10.37 13.41 -0.76
C ASP A 341 11.88 13.44 -1.04
N ASP A 342 12.35 14.47 -1.74
CA ASP A 342 13.78 14.67 -2.04
C ASP A 342 14.61 14.86 -0.75
N GLU A 343 14.12 15.64 0.23
CA GLU A 343 14.83 15.89 1.49
C GLU A 343 14.90 14.66 2.39
N ASN A 344 13.83 13.87 2.43
CA ASN A 344 13.75 12.69 3.31
C ASN A 344 14.04 11.37 2.59
N HIS A 345 14.20 11.39 1.27
CA HIS A 345 14.43 10.19 0.44
C HIS A 345 13.38 9.09 0.66
N THR A 346 12.12 9.47 0.92
CA THR A 346 11.08 8.54 1.36
C THR A 346 10.74 7.49 0.29
N SER A 347 10.48 7.94 -0.95
CA SER A 347 10.20 7.02 -2.05
C SER A 347 11.41 6.16 -2.42
N GLU A 348 12.62 6.71 -2.32
CA GLU A 348 13.87 5.98 -2.58
C GLU A 348 14.15 4.91 -1.52
N ALA A 349 13.87 5.20 -0.25
CA ALA A 349 13.97 4.23 0.83
C ALA A 349 13.03 3.03 0.58
N MET A 350 11.79 3.28 0.13
CA MET A 350 10.85 2.22 -0.20
C MET A 350 11.28 1.38 -1.41
N LEU A 351 11.83 2.01 -2.45
CA LEU A 351 12.40 1.30 -3.61
C LEU A 351 13.64 0.48 -3.22
N SER A 352 14.46 0.98 -2.30
CA SER A 352 15.60 0.26 -1.77
C SER A 352 15.16 -0.99 -0.98
N LEU A 353 14.08 -0.90 -0.20
CA LEU A 353 13.47 -2.06 0.47
C LEU A 353 12.90 -3.06 -0.53
N GLN A 354 12.21 -2.59 -1.57
CA GLN A 354 11.72 -3.45 -2.65
C GLN A 354 12.87 -4.26 -3.27
N ARG A 355 13.98 -3.62 -3.57
CA ARG A 355 15.15 -4.22 -4.18
C ARG A 355 15.84 -5.19 -3.24
N LEU A 356 16.06 -4.80 -1.98
CA LEU A 356 16.68 -5.65 -0.97
C LEU A 356 15.92 -6.97 -0.74
N LEU A 357 14.60 -6.89 -0.72
CA LEU A 357 13.73 -8.03 -0.44
C LEU A 357 13.29 -8.77 -1.72
N ILE A 358 13.51 -8.17 -2.89
CA ILE A 358 12.98 -8.64 -4.18
C ILE A 358 11.47 -8.87 -4.05
N ALA A 359 10.74 -7.85 -3.64
CA ALA A 359 9.35 -7.92 -3.22
C ALA A 359 8.45 -7.02 -4.09
N PRO A 360 7.14 -7.29 -4.17
CA PRO A 360 6.19 -6.30 -4.66
C PRO A 360 6.22 -5.03 -3.82
N PHE A 361 5.98 -3.87 -4.43
CA PHE A 361 6.11 -2.57 -3.76
C PHE A 361 5.17 -2.43 -2.54
N ASP A 362 3.94 -2.93 -2.66
CA ASP A 362 2.96 -2.91 -1.58
C ASP A 362 3.39 -3.71 -0.33
N ALA A 363 4.26 -4.69 -0.49
CA ALA A 363 4.83 -5.43 0.64
C ALA A 363 5.76 -4.55 1.51
N CYS A 364 6.37 -3.52 0.92
CA CYS A 364 7.36 -2.68 1.59
C CYS A 364 6.76 -1.72 2.63
N PHE A 365 5.43 -1.58 2.67
CA PHE A 365 4.75 -0.73 3.66
C PHE A 365 4.68 -1.32 5.06
N TYR A 366 4.75 -2.63 5.22
CA TYR A 366 4.58 -3.29 6.53
C TYR A 366 5.74 -4.22 6.85
N ALA A 367 6.34 -4.04 8.01
CA ALA A 367 7.43 -4.89 8.51
C ALA A 367 7.05 -6.38 8.53
N SER A 368 5.78 -6.71 8.85
CA SER A 368 5.28 -8.08 8.83
C SER A 368 5.29 -8.70 7.43
N ASN A 369 4.93 -7.93 6.40
CA ASN A 369 4.95 -8.42 5.01
C ASN A 369 6.39 -8.59 4.52
N MET A 370 7.26 -7.63 4.84
CA MET A 370 8.69 -7.71 4.52
C MET A 370 9.34 -8.92 5.18
N GLY A 371 9.08 -9.12 6.47
CA GLY A 371 9.55 -10.29 7.22
C GLY A 371 9.04 -11.59 6.61
N SER A 372 7.75 -11.67 6.26
CA SER A 372 7.17 -12.86 5.62
C SER A 372 7.86 -13.19 4.30
N ILE A 373 8.11 -12.21 3.44
CA ILE A 373 8.83 -12.43 2.16
C ILE A 373 10.27 -12.87 2.41
N TYR A 374 10.96 -12.21 3.34
CA TYR A 374 12.32 -12.59 3.69
C TYR A 374 12.41 -14.04 4.19
N PHE A 375 11.54 -14.42 5.13
CA PHE A 375 11.50 -15.78 5.65
C PHE A 375 11.07 -16.80 4.60
N MET A 376 10.09 -16.53 3.77
CA MET A 376 9.71 -17.44 2.67
C MET A 376 10.87 -17.72 1.70
N ARG A 377 11.79 -16.74 1.50
CA ARG A 377 13.00 -16.95 0.67
C ARG A 377 14.10 -17.75 1.37
N LYS A 378 14.19 -17.67 2.69
CA LYS A 378 15.28 -18.25 3.47
C LYS A 378 14.93 -19.57 4.15
N ALA A 379 13.66 -19.74 4.53
CA ALA A 379 13.22 -20.94 5.21
C ALA A 379 13.22 -22.17 4.28
N THR A 380 13.65 -23.28 4.79
CA THR A 380 13.58 -24.59 4.14
C THR A 380 12.26 -25.30 4.38
N TRP A 381 11.39 -24.71 5.16
CA TRP A 381 10.08 -25.23 5.57
C TRP A 381 8.95 -24.26 5.20
N LYS A 382 7.71 -24.76 5.17
CA LYS A 382 6.51 -23.99 4.84
C LYS A 382 5.72 -23.64 6.11
N ALA A 383 5.31 -22.39 6.22
CA ALA A 383 4.57 -21.90 7.36
C ALA A 383 3.11 -22.37 7.35
N PRO A 384 2.50 -22.70 8.49
CA PRO A 384 1.08 -23.00 8.56
C PRO A 384 0.26 -21.78 8.17
N THR A 385 -0.85 -22.01 7.45
CA THR A 385 -1.78 -20.94 7.08
C THR A 385 -2.39 -20.31 8.34
N GLY A 386 -2.39 -18.99 8.42
CA GLY A 386 -2.98 -18.27 9.53
C GLY A 386 -4.46 -18.60 9.70
N LYS A 387 -4.84 -19.14 10.85
CA LYS A 387 -6.23 -19.35 11.22
C LYS A 387 -6.78 -18.07 11.86
N LYS A 388 -7.97 -17.64 11.46
CA LYS A 388 -8.72 -16.66 12.26
C LYS A 388 -9.23 -17.38 13.51
N GLY A 389 -8.35 -17.54 14.50
CA GLY A 389 -8.75 -17.99 15.82
C GLY A 389 -9.31 -16.83 16.65
N GLU A 390 -10.01 -17.15 17.74
CA GLU A 390 -10.30 -16.16 18.78
C GLU A 390 -8.97 -15.57 19.24
N ARG A 391 -8.84 -14.24 19.14
CA ARG A 391 -7.68 -13.54 19.70
C ARG A 391 -7.76 -13.71 21.21
N LYS A 392 -6.98 -14.61 21.79
CA LYS A 392 -6.77 -14.63 23.23
C LYS A 392 -6.13 -13.29 23.60
N SER A 393 -6.84 -12.49 24.37
CA SER A 393 -6.32 -11.25 24.91
C SER A 393 -5.39 -11.62 26.04
N TYR A 394 -4.11 -11.35 25.89
CA TYR A 394 -3.17 -11.37 27.00
C TYR A 394 -3.27 -10.05 27.74
N GLN A 395 -3.19 -10.12 29.09
CA GLN A 395 -3.07 -8.91 29.88
C GLN A 395 -1.75 -8.23 29.51
N GLY A 396 -1.82 -7.04 28.90
CA GLY A 396 -0.65 -6.26 28.55
C GLY A 396 0.13 -5.75 29.76
N ALA A 397 1.22 -5.03 29.52
CA ALA A 397 1.96 -4.33 30.54
C ALA A 397 1.06 -3.35 31.29
N MET A 398 1.32 -3.15 32.57
CA MET A 398 0.61 -2.16 33.36
C MET A 398 1.14 -0.77 33.03
N ILE A 399 0.27 0.07 32.52
CA ILE A 399 0.57 1.50 32.36
C ILE A 399 0.25 2.15 33.74
N TYR A 400 1.28 2.57 34.42
CA TYR A 400 1.14 3.34 35.64
C TYR A 400 1.03 4.82 35.29
N ASN A 401 -0.07 5.44 35.67
CA ASN A 401 -0.24 6.89 35.53
C ASN A 401 0.03 7.55 36.90
N PRO A 402 1.22 8.13 37.10
CA PRO A 402 1.60 8.71 38.39
C PRO A 402 0.91 10.06 38.56
N LYS A 403 -0.40 10.07 38.88
CA LYS A 403 -1.04 11.25 39.43
C LYS A 403 -0.68 11.32 40.90
N THR A 404 0.39 12.02 41.23
CA THR A 404 0.71 12.39 42.59
C THR A 404 -0.13 13.59 42.99
N GLU A 405 -0.79 13.53 44.15
CA GLU A 405 -1.51 14.67 44.70
C GLU A 405 -0.57 15.88 44.80
N GLY A 406 -1.02 17.02 44.28
CA GLY A 406 -0.29 18.29 44.37
C GLY A 406 0.61 18.64 43.16
N THR A 407 0.83 17.75 42.21
CA THR A 407 1.74 18.03 41.06
C THR A 407 1.01 18.31 39.74
N ASN A 408 -0.32 18.18 39.67
CA ASN A 408 -1.11 18.24 38.44
C ASN A 408 -0.57 17.34 37.27
N GLY A 409 0.18 16.29 37.64
CA GLY A 409 0.82 15.41 36.66
C GLY A 409 2.15 15.96 36.10
N LEU A 410 2.65 17.09 36.56
CA LEU A 410 3.96 17.61 36.20
C LEU A 410 5.03 17.04 37.14
N HIS A 411 6.07 16.45 36.58
CA HIS A 411 7.22 15.95 37.33
C HIS A 411 8.48 16.63 36.82
N GLU A 412 9.29 17.17 37.75
CA GLU A 412 10.56 17.79 37.41
C GLU A 412 11.73 16.82 37.64
N ASN A 413 12.84 17.04 36.97
CA ASN A 413 14.07 16.23 37.04
C ASN A 413 13.84 14.73 36.73
N VAL A 414 13.01 14.43 35.76
CA VAL A 414 12.71 13.07 35.34
C VAL A 414 13.80 12.55 34.40
N ALA A 415 14.33 11.35 34.67
CA ALA A 415 15.16 10.60 33.76
C ALA A 415 14.34 9.44 33.16
N ALA A 416 14.31 9.35 31.84
CA ALA A 416 13.68 8.24 31.14
C ALA A 416 14.73 7.21 30.74
N PHE A 417 14.47 5.94 31.04
CA PHE A 417 15.32 4.83 30.63
C PHE A 417 14.48 3.85 29.80
N ASP A 418 15.04 3.38 28.71
CA ASP A 418 14.45 2.33 27.89
C ASP A 418 15.47 1.22 27.62
N PHE A 419 15.00 -0.02 27.54
CA PHE A 419 15.83 -1.14 27.18
C PHE A 419 15.91 -1.26 25.66
N ALA A 420 17.10 -1.13 25.08
CA ALA A 420 17.29 -1.34 23.66
C ALA A 420 16.81 -2.75 23.26
N SER A 421 15.82 -2.80 22.37
CA SER A 421 15.28 -4.08 21.87
C SER A 421 14.90 -5.07 22.97
N LEU A 422 14.16 -4.64 24.00
CA LEU A 422 13.84 -5.45 25.17
C LEU A 422 13.31 -6.86 24.81
N TYR A 423 12.29 -6.94 23.95
CA TYR A 423 11.73 -8.24 23.57
C TYR A 423 12.73 -9.13 22.81
N PRO A 424 13.40 -8.67 21.75
CA PRO A 424 14.43 -9.46 21.09
C PRO A 424 15.54 -9.89 22.02
N SER A 425 16.02 -9.01 22.91
CA SER A 425 17.06 -9.35 23.89
C SER A 425 16.61 -10.43 24.88
N MET A 426 15.36 -10.38 25.34
CA MET A 426 14.79 -11.42 26.20
C MET A 426 14.58 -12.74 25.45
N MET A 427 14.20 -12.70 24.18
CA MET A 427 14.08 -13.92 23.35
C MET A 427 15.44 -14.58 23.18
N ILE A 428 16.49 -13.81 22.89
CA ILE A 428 17.85 -14.32 22.77
C ILE A 428 18.36 -14.88 24.11
N ALA A 429 18.23 -14.13 25.18
CA ALA A 429 18.70 -14.50 26.51
C ALA A 429 18.02 -15.77 27.07
N ARG A 430 16.83 -16.08 26.57
CA ARG A 430 16.01 -17.21 27.03
C ARG A 430 15.86 -18.30 25.95
N ASN A 431 16.60 -18.20 24.86
CA ASN A 431 16.54 -19.11 23.72
C ASN A 431 15.12 -19.37 23.21
N ILE A 432 14.28 -18.30 23.18
CA ILE A 432 12.88 -18.38 22.78
C ILE A 432 12.82 -18.41 21.26
N SER A 433 12.61 -19.58 20.70
CA SER A 433 12.33 -19.77 19.29
C SER A 433 11.35 -20.92 19.11
N TRP A 434 10.84 -21.06 17.92
CA TRP A 434 9.91 -22.14 17.61
C TRP A 434 10.60 -23.52 17.70
N GLU A 435 11.84 -23.59 17.27
CA GLU A 435 12.64 -24.81 17.25
C GLU A 435 13.01 -25.30 18.67
N THR A 436 13.11 -24.38 19.61
CA THR A 436 13.46 -24.67 21.00
C THR A 436 12.23 -24.95 21.87
N LYS A 437 11.03 -24.70 21.36
CA LYS A 437 9.78 -24.96 22.10
C LYS A 437 9.66 -26.41 22.51
N SER A 438 9.30 -26.67 23.76
CA SER A 438 9.10 -28.01 24.33
C SER A 438 7.73 -28.12 25.00
N ASN A 439 7.14 -29.29 24.97
CA ASN A 439 5.91 -29.60 25.69
C ASN A 439 6.16 -30.07 27.14
N GLU A 440 7.41 -30.27 27.51
CA GLU A 440 7.82 -30.71 28.83
C GLU A 440 8.60 -29.63 29.56
N PRO A 441 8.47 -29.50 30.91
CA PRO A 441 9.28 -28.60 31.68
C PRO A 441 10.74 -28.99 31.60
N THR A 442 11.60 -28.08 31.20
CA THR A 442 13.04 -28.22 31.27
C THR A 442 13.54 -27.53 32.54
N GLU A 443 14.80 -27.85 32.96
CA GLU A 443 15.42 -27.23 34.12
C GLU A 443 15.44 -25.71 34.08
N PHE A 444 15.29 -25.15 32.89
CA PHE A 444 15.20 -23.70 32.62
C PHE A 444 13.85 -23.29 32.04
N ALA A 445 12.75 -23.91 32.51
CA ALA A 445 11.42 -23.50 32.15
C ALA A 445 11.23 -22.00 32.46
N VAL A 446 11.02 -21.19 31.44
CA VAL A 446 10.76 -19.77 31.58
C VAL A 446 9.27 -19.58 31.53
N ASN A 447 8.70 -19.12 32.62
CA ASN A 447 7.37 -18.57 32.58
C ASN A 447 7.42 -17.21 31.90
N ILE A 448 6.97 -17.13 30.66
CA ILE A 448 6.92 -15.91 29.87
C ILE A 448 5.66 -15.12 30.20
N LEU A 449 4.65 -15.77 30.76
CA LEU A 449 3.44 -15.15 31.23
C LEU A 449 3.71 -14.47 32.56
N THR A 450 3.55 -13.17 32.57
CA THR A 450 3.91 -12.30 33.68
C THR A 450 3.25 -12.65 34.99
N PRO A 451 4.00 -12.57 36.06
CA PRO A 451 3.79 -13.21 37.33
C PRO A 451 3.01 -12.39 38.34
N ARG A 452 1.87 -11.85 38.00
CA ARG A 452 1.09 -11.20 39.08
C ARG A 452 0.12 -12.11 39.81
N ASP A 453 -0.17 -13.26 39.22
CA ASP A 453 -1.06 -14.22 39.85
C ASP A 453 -0.78 -15.64 39.37
N PHE A 454 0.35 -16.19 39.78
CA PHE A 454 0.72 -17.59 39.50
C PHE A 454 -0.34 -18.58 39.95
N SER A 455 -1.23 -18.18 40.84
CA SER A 455 -2.31 -19.02 41.36
C SER A 455 -3.44 -19.26 40.35
N LYS A 456 -3.47 -18.49 39.24
CA LYS A 456 -4.49 -18.58 38.18
C LYS A 456 -3.98 -19.18 36.87
N ILE A 457 -2.70 -19.48 36.79
CA ILE A 457 -2.09 -20.08 35.61
C ILE A 457 -2.10 -21.59 35.81
N GLU A 458 -3.00 -22.28 35.11
CA GLU A 458 -2.99 -23.74 35.06
C GLU A 458 -1.79 -24.20 34.22
N GLY A 459 -1.26 -25.40 34.47
CA GLY A 459 -0.01 -25.92 33.88
C GLY A 459 0.02 -25.96 32.35
N GLU A 460 -1.14 -25.87 31.70
CA GLU A 460 -1.27 -25.79 30.22
C GLU A 460 -0.88 -24.42 29.65
N ASP A 461 -0.71 -23.39 30.48
CA ASP A 461 -0.38 -22.02 30.06
C ASP A 461 1.14 -21.74 30.02
N TYR A 462 1.98 -22.72 30.37
CA TYR A 462 3.43 -22.59 30.34
C TYR A 462 4.02 -22.95 28.98
N LEU A 463 4.91 -22.11 28.52
CA LEU A 463 5.75 -22.39 27.35
C LEU A 463 7.17 -22.70 27.82
N TYR A 464 7.71 -23.82 27.36
CA TYR A 464 9.04 -24.28 27.70
C TYR A 464 9.95 -24.16 26.48
N TYR A 465 11.19 -23.73 26.69
CA TYR A 465 12.19 -23.62 25.64
C TYR A 465 13.49 -24.33 26.08
N LYS A 466 14.05 -25.10 25.17
CA LYS A 466 15.34 -25.77 25.39
C LYS A 466 16.45 -24.75 25.42
N THR A 467 17.43 -24.96 26.28
CA THR A 467 18.56 -24.04 26.48
C THR A 467 19.82 -24.46 25.73
N ASP A 468 19.81 -25.62 25.07
CA ASP A 468 20.96 -26.18 24.36
C ASP A 468 21.08 -25.67 22.92
#